data_1d4f7b3b1fb08fe3da2baf239d3d817f
#
_entry.id   1d4f7b3b1fb08fe3da2baf239d3d817f
#
_cell.length_a   1.000
_cell.length_b   1.000
_cell.length_c   1.000
_cell.angle_alpha   90.00
_cell.angle_beta   90.00
_cell.angle_gamma   90.00
#
_symmetry.space_group_name_H-M   'P 1'
#
loop_
_entity.id
_entity.type
_entity.pdbx_description
1 polymer ?
#
loop_
_entity_poly.entity_id
_entity_poly.type
_entity_poly.pdbx_seq_one_letter_code
_entity_poly.pdbx_strand_id
1 'polypeptide(L)'
;VLKTGVNIAPYLKAEANTSKKLVVLVSTTYPGTTDEDLRDVLESNSGLKAGEHFHLAYSPEREDPGRTDHSVKSIPKVVSGFTPECLKRCVDLYSAAIDEVYPVTSTRVAEATKLTENIFRCVNIALVNELKVVYEKMGINVWEVIEAASTKPFGFMPFYPGPGLGGH
;
A
#
# COMPACT_ATOMS: atom_id res chain seq x y z
N VAL A 1 1.09 -4.47 13.85
CA VAL A 1 0.25 -3.25 13.79
C VAL A 1 -0.36 -2.96 15.16
N LEU A 2 -1.25 -3.80 15.73
CA LEU A 2 -2.00 -3.49 16.97
C LEU A 2 -1.09 -3.29 18.19
N LYS A 3 -0.08 -4.16 18.39
CA LYS A 3 0.91 -4.00 19.46
C LYS A 3 1.66 -2.66 19.37
N THR A 4 1.99 -2.24 18.17
CA THR A 4 2.60 -0.91 17.92
C THR A 4 1.61 0.21 18.28
N GLY A 5 0.33 0.04 17.92
CA GLY A 5 -0.75 0.96 18.31
C GLY A 5 -0.82 1.16 19.83
N VAL A 6 -0.80 0.07 20.60
CA VAL A 6 -0.76 0.15 22.08
C VAL A 6 0.45 0.96 22.57
N ASN A 7 1.62 0.74 21.99
CA ASN A 7 2.86 1.40 22.42
C ASN A 7 2.87 2.91 22.10
N ILE A 8 2.26 3.36 21.00
CA ILE A 8 2.24 4.78 20.62
C ILE A 8 1.06 5.56 21.23
N ALA A 9 -0.01 4.88 21.62
CA ALA A 9 -1.22 5.51 22.17
C ALA A 9 -0.95 6.51 23.31
N PRO A 10 -0.06 6.22 24.30
CA PRO A 10 0.24 7.17 25.39
C PRO A 10 0.84 8.50 24.92
N TYR A 11 1.45 8.51 23.73
CA TYR A 11 2.13 9.68 23.16
C TYR A 11 1.23 10.52 22.25
N LEU A 12 -0.05 10.18 22.08
CA LEU A 12 -0.97 10.89 21.19
C LEU A 12 -1.45 12.24 21.74
N LYS A 13 -1.37 12.48 23.04
CA LYS A 13 -1.72 13.78 23.62
C LYS A 13 -0.90 14.89 22.94
N ALA A 14 -1.61 15.89 22.40
CA ALA A 14 -0.98 17.13 21.99
C ALA A 14 -0.56 17.90 23.25
N GLU A 15 0.64 18.45 23.23
CA GLU A 15 1.05 19.43 24.25
C GLU A 15 0.31 20.75 24.06
N ALA A 16 0.17 21.55 25.09
CA ALA A 16 -0.43 22.87 24.99
C ALA A 16 0.30 23.66 23.88
N ASN A 17 -0.46 24.22 22.94
CA ASN A 17 0.02 24.97 21.77
C ASN A 17 0.69 24.17 20.64
N THR A 18 0.55 22.84 20.60
CA THR A 18 1.01 22.02 19.48
C THR A 18 -0.16 21.56 18.59
N SER A 19 0.11 21.29 17.32
CA SER A 19 -0.88 20.69 16.42
C SER A 19 -1.17 19.25 16.80
N LYS A 20 -2.39 18.77 16.50
CA LYS A 20 -2.77 17.37 16.67
C LYS A 20 -1.75 16.46 15.96
N LYS A 21 -1.37 15.37 16.61
CA LYS A 21 -0.44 14.38 16.04
C LYS A 21 -1.13 13.61 14.90
N LEU A 22 -0.36 13.24 13.90
CA LEU A 22 -0.82 12.40 12.78
C LEU A 22 -0.23 10.99 12.95
N VAL A 23 -1.10 9.98 12.95
CA VAL A 23 -0.73 8.57 12.86
C VAL A 23 -1.05 8.09 11.46
N VAL A 24 -0.04 7.57 10.75
CA VAL A 24 -0.20 6.99 9.42
C VAL A 24 0.17 5.51 9.49
N LEU A 25 -0.78 4.64 9.16
CA LEU A 25 -0.48 3.22 8.95
C LEU A 25 0.04 3.05 7.52
N VAL A 26 1.21 2.39 7.40
CA VAL A 26 1.91 2.18 6.11
C VAL A 26 1.98 0.70 5.72
N SER A 27 1.91 -0.20 6.70
CA SER A 27 1.99 -1.65 6.49
C SER A 27 0.85 -2.17 5.62
N THR A 28 1.12 -3.18 4.79
CA THR A 28 0.07 -3.91 4.06
C THR A 28 -0.89 -4.57 5.04
N THR A 29 -2.17 -4.28 4.88
CA THR A 29 -3.26 -4.74 5.75
C THR A 29 -4.53 -4.98 4.93
N TYR A 30 -5.56 -5.53 5.57
CA TYR A 30 -6.89 -5.69 4.97
C TYR A 30 -7.77 -4.44 5.20
N PRO A 31 -8.76 -4.19 4.33
CA PRO A 31 -9.69 -3.07 4.49
C PRO A 31 -10.43 -3.12 5.83
N GLY A 32 -10.35 -2.02 6.57
CA GLY A 32 -10.89 -1.92 7.93
C GLY A 32 -9.83 -1.90 9.02
N THR A 33 -8.59 -2.32 8.74
CA THR A 33 -7.52 -2.32 9.76
C THR A 33 -7.30 -0.93 10.36
N THR A 34 -7.31 0.13 9.55
CA THR A 34 -7.03 1.49 10.01
C THR A 34 -8.21 2.08 10.77
N ASP A 35 -9.40 2.02 10.19
CA ASP A 35 -10.60 2.73 10.69
C ASP A 35 -11.42 1.91 11.71
N GLU A 36 -11.08 0.66 11.94
CA GLU A 36 -11.65 -0.20 12.96
C GLU A 36 -10.56 -0.63 13.95
N ASP A 37 -9.74 -1.62 13.61
CA ASP A 37 -8.81 -2.27 14.54
C ASP A 37 -7.79 -1.31 15.16
N LEU A 38 -7.07 -0.55 14.33
CA LEU A 38 -6.04 0.36 14.80
C LEU A 38 -6.65 1.54 15.54
N ARG A 39 -7.75 2.11 15.02
CA ARG A 39 -8.48 3.18 15.70
C ARG A 39 -8.90 2.77 17.10
N ASP A 40 -9.55 1.61 17.23
CA ASP A 40 -10.07 1.13 18.52
C ASP A 40 -8.94 0.89 19.53
N VAL A 41 -7.80 0.36 19.07
CA VAL A 41 -6.60 0.21 19.91
C VAL A 41 -6.05 1.56 20.37
N LEU A 42 -5.93 2.54 19.45
CA LEU A 42 -5.41 3.86 19.77
C LEU A 42 -6.35 4.60 20.75
N GLU A 43 -7.65 4.58 20.51
CA GLU A 43 -8.65 5.23 21.33
C GLU A 43 -8.72 4.60 22.73
N SER A 44 -8.78 3.27 22.81
CA SER A 44 -8.90 2.54 24.09
C SER A 44 -7.68 2.74 25.00
N ASN A 45 -6.47 2.84 24.43
CA ASN A 45 -5.23 2.97 25.19
C ASN A 45 -4.81 4.43 25.46
N SER A 46 -5.33 5.41 24.73
CA SER A 46 -5.02 6.82 24.93
C SER A 46 -6.13 7.59 25.68
N GLY A 47 -7.38 7.09 25.61
CA GLY A 47 -8.56 7.83 26.03
C GLY A 47 -8.94 8.98 25.09
N LEU A 48 -8.32 9.06 23.91
CA LEU A 48 -8.52 10.11 22.92
C LEU A 48 -9.39 9.59 21.76
N LYS A 49 -9.94 10.50 20.94
CA LYS A 49 -10.75 10.18 19.76
C LYS A 49 -10.03 10.55 18.47
N ALA A 50 -9.99 9.61 17.51
CA ALA A 50 -9.47 9.85 16.17
C ALA A 50 -10.32 10.90 15.43
N GLY A 51 -9.67 11.79 14.71
CA GLY A 51 -10.32 12.93 14.03
C GLY A 51 -10.55 14.14 14.93
N GLU A 52 -10.77 13.92 16.24
CA GLU A 52 -11.00 14.99 17.21
C GLU A 52 -9.72 15.41 17.94
N HIS A 53 -8.96 14.46 18.46
CA HIS A 53 -7.78 14.71 19.30
C HIS A 53 -6.48 14.41 18.58
N PHE A 54 -6.49 13.48 17.61
CA PHE A 54 -5.38 13.16 16.72
C PHE A 54 -5.88 12.81 15.33
N HIS A 55 -5.01 12.93 14.33
CA HIS A 55 -5.32 12.53 12.96
C HIS A 55 -4.93 11.07 12.75
N LEU A 56 -5.76 10.32 12.02
CA LEU A 56 -5.52 8.93 11.64
C LEU A 56 -5.63 8.78 10.12
N ALA A 57 -4.65 8.13 9.51
CA ALA A 57 -4.54 8.00 8.07
C ALA A 57 -3.95 6.64 7.68
N TYR A 58 -4.11 6.27 6.41
CA TYR A 58 -3.44 5.14 5.79
C TYR A 58 -2.78 5.57 4.48
N SER A 59 -1.55 5.11 4.27
CA SER A 59 -0.81 5.34 3.04
C SER A 59 0.10 4.15 2.77
N PRO A 60 -0.23 3.27 1.80
CA PRO A 60 0.55 2.07 1.54
C PRO A 60 1.97 2.39 1.04
N GLU A 61 2.94 1.54 1.43
CA GLU A 61 4.24 1.55 0.80
C GLU A 61 4.18 0.83 -0.55
N ARG A 62 4.73 1.48 -1.58
CA ARG A 62 4.73 1.01 -2.97
C ARG A 62 6.13 0.84 -3.55
N GLU A 63 7.17 1.09 -2.76
CA GLU A 63 8.55 0.89 -3.16
C GLU A 63 8.83 -0.58 -3.45
N ASP A 64 9.57 -0.82 -4.52
CA ASP A 64 10.17 -2.12 -4.85
C ASP A 64 11.69 -1.99 -4.72
N PRO A 65 12.29 -2.50 -3.62
CA PRO A 65 13.72 -2.31 -3.34
C PRO A 65 14.68 -2.84 -4.40
N GLY A 66 14.20 -3.70 -5.30
CA GLY A 66 14.99 -4.24 -6.42
C GLY A 66 15.04 -3.34 -7.66
N ARG A 67 14.23 -2.29 -7.71
CA ARG A 67 14.12 -1.40 -8.88
C ARG A 67 15.00 -0.17 -8.74
N THR A 68 15.68 0.17 -9.84
CA THR A 68 16.55 1.34 -9.92
C THR A 68 16.03 2.43 -10.86
N ASP A 69 14.94 2.16 -11.57
CA ASP A 69 14.30 3.05 -12.55
C ASP A 69 13.33 4.07 -11.91
N HIS A 70 12.96 3.85 -10.64
CA HIS A 70 12.12 4.75 -9.87
C HIS A 70 12.72 5.02 -8.49
N SER A 71 12.58 6.23 -8.02
CA SER A 71 12.91 6.61 -6.63
C SER A 71 11.63 6.69 -5.80
N VAL A 72 11.74 6.56 -4.48
CA VAL A 72 10.60 6.75 -3.55
C VAL A 72 9.86 8.07 -3.84
N LYS A 73 10.60 9.11 -4.21
CA LYS A 73 10.05 10.44 -4.50
C LYS A 73 9.18 10.47 -5.75
N SER A 74 9.56 9.70 -6.80
CA SER A 74 8.87 9.69 -8.11
C SER A 74 7.71 8.69 -8.20
N ILE A 75 7.55 7.79 -7.21
CA ILE A 75 6.42 6.86 -7.18
C ILE A 75 5.19 7.58 -6.60
N PRO A 76 4.06 7.70 -7.36
CA PRO A 76 2.85 8.33 -6.84
C PRO A 76 2.41 7.69 -5.52
N LYS A 77 2.19 8.49 -4.49
CA LYS A 77 1.83 8.04 -3.14
C LYS A 77 0.33 8.09 -2.93
N VAL A 78 -0.30 6.92 -2.79
CA VAL A 78 -1.71 6.84 -2.39
C VAL A 78 -1.85 7.25 -0.93
N VAL A 79 -2.78 8.15 -0.64
CA VAL A 79 -3.05 8.63 0.72
C VAL A 79 -4.53 8.66 1.01
N SER A 80 -4.88 8.40 2.26
CA SER A 80 -6.25 8.45 2.74
C SER A 80 -6.31 8.94 4.18
N GLY A 81 -7.48 9.33 4.65
CA GLY A 81 -7.70 9.76 6.03
C GLY A 81 -8.99 9.23 6.61
N PHE A 82 -9.02 9.06 7.93
CA PHE A 82 -10.22 8.67 8.66
C PHE A 82 -11.33 9.73 8.56
N THR A 83 -10.93 11.01 8.54
CA THR A 83 -11.82 12.15 8.28
C THR A 83 -11.24 13.02 7.16
N PRO A 84 -12.02 13.95 6.56
CA PRO A 84 -11.47 14.89 5.57
C PRO A 84 -10.26 15.70 6.08
N GLU A 85 -10.26 16.09 7.35
CA GLU A 85 -9.13 16.81 7.96
C GLU A 85 -7.92 15.88 8.15
N CYS A 86 -8.13 14.61 8.50
CA CYS A 86 -7.06 13.60 8.55
C CYS A 86 -6.43 13.41 7.16
N LEU A 87 -7.26 13.31 6.11
CA LEU A 87 -6.79 13.22 4.73
C LEU A 87 -5.96 14.45 4.35
N LYS A 88 -6.46 15.65 4.64
CA LYS A 88 -5.73 16.90 4.36
C LYS A 88 -4.36 16.90 5.01
N ARG A 89 -4.26 16.54 6.30
CA ARG A 89 -2.98 16.47 7.02
C ARG A 89 -2.03 15.41 6.44
N CYS A 90 -2.57 14.28 5.97
CA CYS A 90 -1.78 13.25 5.29
C CYS A 90 -1.25 13.73 3.94
N VAL A 91 -2.08 14.42 3.15
CA VAL A 91 -1.67 15.06 1.89
C VAL A 91 -0.57 16.09 2.14
N ASP A 92 -0.75 17.01 3.11
CA ASP A 92 0.23 18.05 3.45
C ASP A 92 1.60 17.43 3.82
N LEU A 93 1.59 16.31 4.61
CA LEU A 93 2.80 15.61 4.98
C LEU A 93 3.55 15.04 3.77
N TYR A 94 2.86 14.26 2.94
CA TYR A 94 3.53 13.58 1.83
C TYR A 94 3.88 14.50 0.68
N SER A 95 3.10 15.55 0.41
CA SER A 95 3.41 16.55 -0.63
C SER A 95 4.70 17.33 -0.35
N ALA A 96 5.20 17.32 0.88
CA ALA A 96 6.49 17.92 1.20
C ALA A 96 7.70 17.10 0.71
N ALA A 97 7.51 15.82 0.36
CA ALA A 97 8.59 14.89 0.03
C ALA A 97 8.37 14.09 -1.26
N ILE A 98 7.14 13.93 -1.71
CA ILE A 98 6.73 13.11 -2.85
C ILE A 98 6.22 14.01 -3.97
N ASP A 99 6.63 13.73 -5.21
CA ASP A 99 6.29 14.55 -6.38
C ASP A 99 4.79 14.49 -6.72
N GLU A 100 4.15 13.33 -6.52
CA GLU A 100 2.74 13.12 -6.79
C GLU A 100 2.05 12.41 -5.62
N VAL A 101 1.03 13.03 -5.04
CA VAL A 101 0.20 12.46 -3.98
C VAL A 101 -1.21 12.22 -4.53
N TYR A 102 -1.70 10.99 -4.43
CA TYR A 102 -3.00 10.56 -4.94
C TYR A 102 -3.98 10.30 -3.78
N PRO A 103 -4.84 11.26 -3.43
CA PRO A 103 -5.82 11.10 -2.37
C PRO A 103 -6.98 10.18 -2.81
N VAL A 104 -7.41 9.28 -1.93
CA VAL A 104 -8.58 8.42 -2.13
C VAL A 104 -9.62 8.67 -1.04
N THR A 105 -10.84 8.21 -1.29
CA THR A 105 -12.04 8.59 -0.52
C THR A 105 -12.11 8.00 0.90
N SER A 106 -11.38 6.90 1.17
CA SER A 106 -11.35 6.26 2.49
C SER A 106 -10.07 5.44 2.70
N THR A 107 -9.78 5.15 3.97
CA THR A 107 -8.69 4.24 4.37
C THR A 107 -8.87 2.85 3.75
N ARG A 108 -10.11 2.35 3.71
CA ARG A 108 -10.45 1.06 3.11
C ARG A 108 -10.13 0.99 1.62
N VAL A 109 -10.37 2.06 0.87
CA VAL A 109 -10.01 2.13 -0.56
C VAL A 109 -8.50 2.06 -0.73
N ALA A 110 -7.74 2.79 0.09
CA ALA A 110 -6.28 2.76 0.02
C ALA A 110 -5.69 1.39 0.43
N GLU A 111 -6.26 0.74 1.46
CA GLU A 111 -5.90 -0.63 1.88
C GLU A 111 -6.21 -1.65 0.77
N ALA A 112 -7.42 -1.57 0.18
CA ALA A 112 -7.81 -2.43 -0.94
C ALA A 112 -6.93 -2.22 -2.17
N THR A 113 -6.51 -0.98 -2.46
CA THR A 113 -5.59 -0.67 -3.57
C THR A 113 -4.30 -1.46 -3.42
N LYS A 114 -3.67 -1.44 -2.24
CA LYS A 114 -2.43 -2.19 -2.00
C LYS A 114 -2.60 -3.69 -2.15
N LEU A 115 -3.70 -4.24 -1.64
CA LEU A 115 -4.02 -5.66 -1.81
C LEU A 115 -4.23 -6.01 -3.28
N THR A 116 -4.95 -5.17 -4.03
CA THR A 116 -5.19 -5.38 -5.46
C THR A 116 -3.90 -5.42 -6.25
N GLU A 117 -2.96 -4.49 -6.01
CA GLU A 117 -1.64 -4.49 -6.64
C GLU A 117 -0.87 -5.78 -6.36
N ASN A 118 -0.88 -6.25 -5.12
CA ASN A 118 -0.19 -7.48 -4.72
C ASN A 118 -0.85 -8.73 -5.31
N ILE A 119 -2.18 -8.82 -5.26
CA ILE A 119 -2.95 -9.94 -5.83
C ILE A 119 -2.74 -10.01 -7.34
N PHE A 120 -2.81 -8.88 -8.05
CA PHE A 120 -2.58 -8.81 -9.48
C PHE A 120 -1.20 -9.39 -9.84
N ARG A 121 -0.16 -8.95 -9.15
CA ARG A 121 1.20 -9.47 -9.37
C ARG A 121 1.29 -10.96 -9.05
N CYS A 122 0.78 -11.39 -7.91
CA CYS A 122 0.82 -12.78 -7.46
C CYS A 122 0.14 -13.73 -8.45
N VAL A 123 -1.08 -13.41 -8.87
CA VAL A 123 -1.86 -14.23 -9.80
C VAL A 123 -1.17 -14.33 -11.15
N ASN A 124 -0.65 -13.22 -11.68
CA ASN A 124 0.02 -13.24 -12.99
C ASN A 124 1.38 -13.97 -12.96
N ILE A 125 2.15 -13.85 -11.87
CA ILE A 125 3.37 -14.66 -11.70
C ILE A 125 3.03 -16.14 -11.57
N ALA A 126 2.00 -16.51 -10.82
CA ALA A 126 1.54 -17.90 -10.71
C ALA A 126 1.12 -18.45 -12.08
N LEU A 127 0.35 -17.67 -12.87
CA LEU A 127 -0.07 -18.05 -14.23
C LEU A 127 1.13 -18.37 -15.13
N VAL A 128 2.13 -17.48 -15.21
CA VAL A 128 3.29 -17.71 -16.08
C VAL A 128 4.18 -18.86 -15.57
N ASN A 129 4.23 -19.12 -14.27
CA ASN A 129 4.90 -20.29 -13.70
C ASN A 129 4.20 -21.60 -14.12
N GLU A 130 2.87 -21.65 -14.07
CA GLU A 130 2.10 -22.81 -14.55
C GLU A 130 2.29 -23.01 -16.07
N LEU A 131 2.22 -21.93 -16.84
CA LEU A 131 2.47 -21.98 -18.30
C LEU A 131 3.89 -22.47 -18.61
N LYS A 132 4.89 -22.08 -17.81
CA LYS A 132 6.26 -22.60 -17.96
C LYS A 132 6.29 -24.13 -17.87
N VAL A 133 5.63 -24.71 -16.88
CA VAL A 133 5.59 -26.17 -16.67
C VAL A 133 4.87 -26.89 -17.84
N VAL A 134 3.77 -26.29 -18.32
CA VAL A 134 3.01 -26.84 -19.46
C VAL A 134 3.85 -26.78 -20.75
N TYR A 135 4.43 -25.64 -21.07
CA TYR A 135 5.21 -25.43 -22.29
C TYR A 135 6.50 -26.23 -22.30
N GLU A 136 7.15 -26.43 -21.16
CA GLU A 136 8.32 -27.30 -21.03
C GLU A 136 8.01 -28.72 -21.47
N LYS A 137 6.84 -29.27 -21.06
CA LYS A 137 6.39 -30.61 -21.50
C LYS A 137 6.06 -30.68 -23.01
N MET A 138 5.76 -29.56 -23.62
CA MET A 138 5.47 -29.43 -25.04
C MET A 138 6.72 -29.11 -25.88
N GLY A 139 7.90 -28.95 -25.26
CA GLY A 139 9.12 -28.53 -25.92
C GLY A 139 9.11 -27.06 -26.37
N ILE A 140 8.29 -26.20 -25.76
CA ILE A 140 8.14 -24.79 -26.13
C ILE A 140 8.88 -23.94 -25.07
N ASN A 141 9.64 -22.95 -25.55
CA ASN A 141 10.33 -21.98 -24.68
C ASN A 141 9.36 -20.88 -24.23
N VAL A 142 9.00 -20.88 -22.94
CA VAL A 142 8.06 -19.89 -22.37
C VAL A 142 8.58 -18.44 -22.47
N TRP A 143 9.88 -18.23 -22.41
CA TRP A 143 10.47 -16.89 -22.52
C TRP A 143 10.24 -16.29 -23.91
N GLU A 144 10.45 -17.07 -24.96
CA GLU A 144 10.18 -16.68 -26.34
C GLU A 144 8.68 -16.41 -26.56
N VAL A 145 7.80 -17.22 -25.95
CA VAL A 145 6.34 -16.99 -26.00
C VAL A 145 5.97 -15.65 -25.36
N ILE A 146 6.53 -15.33 -24.18
CA ILE A 146 6.26 -14.07 -23.51
C ILE A 146 6.79 -12.88 -24.31
N GLU A 147 8.00 -12.98 -24.87
CA GLU A 147 8.58 -11.94 -25.72
C GLU A 147 7.73 -11.69 -26.96
N ALA A 148 7.33 -12.75 -27.65
CA ALA A 148 6.44 -12.65 -28.82
C ALA A 148 5.08 -12.05 -28.46
N ALA A 149 4.48 -12.47 -27.34
CA ALA A 149 3.20 -11.92 -26.87
C ALA A 149 3.31 -10.44 -26.51
N SER A 150 4.46 -10.00 -25.99
CA SER A 150 4.72 -8.59 -25.63
C SER A 150 4.77 -7.64 -26.83
N THR A 151 4.90 -8.15 -28.06
CA THR A 151 4.81 -7.33 -29.29
C THR A 151 3.39 -6.82 -29.53
N LYS A 152 2.37 -7.42 -28.90
CA LYS A 152 1.00 -6.96 -29.00
C LYS A 152 0.83 -5.65 -28.21
N PRO A 153 0.39 -4.55 -28.84
CA PRO A 153 0.38 -3.23 -28.19
C PRO A 153 -0.74 -3.03 -27.16
N PHE A 154 -1.65 -4.00 -26.99
CA PHE A 154 -2.77 -3.94 -26.03
C PHE A 154 -3.19 -5.35 -25.57
N GLY A 155 -3.82 -5.43 -24.40
CA GLY A 155 -4.42 -6.67 -23.89
C GLY A 155 -3.42 -7.73 -23.42
N PHE A 156 -2.13 -7.38 -23.29
CA PHE A 156 -1.09 -8.21 -22.70
C PHE A 156 -0.13 -7.36 -21.86
N MET A 157 0.18 -7.82 -20.68
CA MET A 157 1.21 -7.26 -19.81
C MET A 157 2.18 -8.39 -19.46
N PRO A 158 3.48 -8.27 -19.76
CA PRO A 158 4.43 -9.34 -19.53
C PRO A 158 4.70 -9.56 -18.05
N PHE A 159 4.61 -10.82 -17.63
CA PHE A 159 5.16 -11.35 -16.39
C PHE A 159 6.08 -12.51 -16.75
N TYR A 160 7.13 -12.67 -15.95
CA TYR A 160 8.13 -13.70 -16.20
C TYR A 160 8.12 -14.75 -15.10
N PRO A 161 8.38 -16.03 -15.42
CA PRO A 161 8.50 -17.07 -14.42
C PRO A 161 9.54 -16.72 -13.36
N GLY A 162 9.19 -16.90 -12.09
CA GLY A 162 10.06 -16.57 -11.00
C GLY A 162 9.58 -17.10 -9.65
N PRO A 163 10.31 -16.88 -8.55
CA PRO A 163 9.98 -17.41 -7.24
C PRO A 163 8.75 -16.76 -6.58
N GLY A 164 8.13 -15.76 -7.20
CA GLY A 164 6.94 -15.10 -6.65
C GLY A 164 7.21 -14.22 -5.43
N LEU A 165 8.44 -13.84 -5.18
CA LEU A 165 8.79 -12.94 -4.09
C LEU A 165 8.06 -11.60 -4.24
N GLY A 166 7.52 -11.11 -3.12
CA GLY A 166 6.73 -9.90 -3.09
C GLY A 166 5.31 -10.03 -3.64
N GLY A 167 4.86 -11.25 -3.92
CA GLY A 167 3.49 -11.54 -4.33
C GLY A 167 2.51 -11.80 -3.19
N HIS A 168 2.86 -11.41 -2.01
CA HIS A 168 2.06 -11.61 -0.80
C HIS A 168 1.14 -10.44 -0.53
#